data_82166bf622def18d94e15174f0bb46e0
#
_entry.id   82166bf622def18d94e15174f0bb46e0
#
_cell.length_a   1.000
_cell.length_b   1.000
_cell.length_c   1.000
_cell.angle_alpha   90.00
_cell.angle_beta   90.00
_cell.angle_gamma   90.00
#
_symmetry.space_group_name_H-M   'P 1'
#
loop_
_entity.id
_entity.type
_entity.pdbx_description
1 polymer ?
#
loop_
_entity_poly.entity_id
_entity_poly.type
_entity_poly.pdbx_seq_one_letter_code
_entity_poly.pdbx_strand_id
1 'polypeptide(L)'
;NNEREPVTKYVTGFLPYFDIHSDNVEGIDQLLTGIADSIGIMIKTDVVDRFGPLGYQSRPRKMIKVTTRNPKDVKILREFCEQSHYTTHESDIFFKDRFMVDHELSGMSWCIVPKKQYIHHMDIIPQGDRTNAPLRIMAIDIEAIPKENGGLPTSDEDPIVLISLAFDPPWRGQENVVMVAKNIKCTRKDVISSGREDDMLHKLGFILDEYDPTVIGGYNSNGFDIPYITDRAKRLGVSLSMSRDGRSAWCKSYMGKSTVSLNGRISLDMLPAVKALDKYRLKSYRLANVAKEILDIEKLDVKPGEMRELWSGPGINKFISYSRRDALLVLELIKKTGVLEKYIALAKASGAFLQVVVNGGQSSMIEAKLLREYNAEGYVMGTKMALEDDDIAQVEGAIVLDPEIGLTENVVILDFKSLYPTTMIARNLCYTTESRDECPDCNIT
;
A
#
# COMPACT_ATOMS: atom_id res chain seq x y z
N ASN A 1 14.63 2.85 16.84
CA ASN A 1 16.03 3.19 16.69
C ASN A 1 16.14 4.67 16.35
N ASN A 2 16.83 5.46 17.18
CA ASN A 2 16.94 6.92 17.01
C ASN A 2 17.89 7.33 15.86
N GLU A 3 18.50 6.37 15.19
CA GLU A 3 19.60 6.59 14.24
C GLU A 3 19.20 6.40 12.76
N ARG A 4 17.91 6.42 12.43
CA ARG A 4 17.39 6.20 11.06
C ARG A 4 17.82 4.86 10.42
N GLU A 5 18.40 3.93 11.17
CA GLU A 5 18.78 2.62 10.65
C GLU A 5 17.60 1.65 10.71
N PRO A 6 17.16 1.11 9.56
CA PRO A 6 16.12 0.08 9.54
C PRO A 6 16.59 -1.19 10.25
N VAL A 7 15.69 -1.82 10.98
CA VAL A 7 15.96 -3.11 11.65
C VAL A 7 14.86 -4.09 11.28
N THR A 8 15.23 -5.26 10.78
CA THR A 8 14.31 -6.35 10.47
C THR A 8 14.23 -7.35 11.62
N LYS A 9 13.00 -7.67 12.03
CA LYS A 9 12.70 -8.72 13.01
C LYS A 9 11.85 -9.80 12.36
N TYR A 10 12.11 -11.06 12.72
CA TYR A 10 11.31 -12.19 12.30
C TYR A 10 10.41 -12.62 13.47
N VAL A 11 9.10 -12.50 13.26
CA VAL A 11 8.10 -12.84 14.27
C VAL A 11 7.68 -14.30 14.10
N THR A 12 7.63 -15.04 15.20
CA THR A 12 7.27 -16.46 15.24
C THR A 12 6.13 -16.73 16.22
N GLY A 13 5.45 -17.86 16.08
CA GLY A 13 4.46 -18.34 17.04
C GLY A 13 3.03 -17.87 16.78
N PHE A 14 2.82 -16.86 15.90
CA PHE A 14 1.48 -16.44 15.51
C PHE A 14 0.96 -17.36 14.40
N LEU A 15 -0.28 -17.84 14.55
CA LEU A 15 -0.91 -18.80 13.63
C LEU A 15 -2.18 -18.21 13.02
N PRO A 16 -2.47 -18.51 11.75
CA PRO A 16 -3.69 -18.08 11.10
C PRO A 16 -4.90 -18.82 11.64
N TYR A 17 -6.03 -18.12 11.73
CA TYR A 17 -7.29 -18.69 12.18
C TYR A 17 -8.50 -18.00 11.54
N PHE A 18 -9.66 -18.63 11.70
CA PHE A 18 -10.96 -18.07 11.38
C PHE A 18 -12.02 -18.69 12.32
N ASP A 19 -13.21 -18.10 12.38
CA ASP A 19 -14.28 -18.55 13.25
C ASP A 19 -15.41 -19.17 12.42
N ILE A 20 -16.09 -20.18 12.98
CA ILE A 20 -17.24 -20.85 12.38
C ILE A 20 -18.41 -20.79 13.37
N HIS A 21 -19.56 -20.34 12.89
CA HIS A 21 -20.81 -20.41 13.64
C HIS A 21 -21.54 -21.73 13.35
N SER A 22 -21.99 -22.40 14.41
CA SER A 22 -22.88 -23.54 14.32
C SER A 22 -23.67 -23.73 15.61
N ASP A 23 -24.90 -24.18 15.47
CA ASP A 23 -25.75 -24.61 16.60
C ASP A 23 -25.28 -25.95 17.18
N ASN A 24 -24.54 -26.75 16.39
CA ASN A 24 -23.94 -28.03 16.82
C ASN A 24 -22.40 -27.94 16.83
N VAL A 25 -21.88 -27.38 17.90
CA VAL A 25 -20.44 -27.14 18.08
C VAL A 25 -19.64 -28.47 18.07
N GLU A 26 -20.13 -29.53 18.72
CA GLU A 26 -19.41 -30.80 18.79
C GLU A 26 -19.40 -31.54 17.45
N GLY A 27 -20.50 -31.49 16.70
CA GLY A 27 -20.59 -32.14 15.39
C GLY A 27 -19.67 -31.50 14.36
N ILE A 28 -19.54 -30.18 14.38
CA ILE A 28 -18.63 -29.45 13.50
C ILE A 28 -17.14 -29.69 13.82
N ASP A 29 -16.80 -29.76 15.09
CA ASP A 29 -15.43 -30.04 15.53
C ASP A 29 -14.95 -31.41 15.01
N GLN A 30 -15.80 -32.44 15.16
CA GLN A 30 -15.49 -33.76 14.61
C GLN A 30 -15.40 -33.78 13.09
N LEU A 31 -16.29 -33.07 12.40
CA LEU A 31 -16.28 -32.95 10.93
C LEU A 31 -14.99 -32.30 10.46
N LEU A 32 -14.63 -31.15 11.03
CA LEU A 32 -13.42 -30.39 10.65
C LEU A 32 -12.15 -31.19 10.89
N THR A 33 -12.07 -31.88 12.02
CA THR A 33 -10.93 -32.74 12.34
C THR A 33 -10.84 -33.88 11.31
N GLY A 34 -11.95 -34.55 10.99
CA GLY A 34 -11.96 -35.63 9.99
C GLY A 34 -11.56 -35.12 8.57
N ILE A 35 -12.03 -33.95 8.18
CA ILE A 35 -11.66 -33.31 6.91
C ILE A 35 -10.16 -32.98 6.90
N ALA A 36 -9.69 -32.28 7.93
CA ALA A 36 -8.29 -31.85 8.05
C ALA A 36 -7.34 -33.06 7.98
N ASP A 37 -7.67 -34.13 8.68
CA ASP A 37 -6.91 -35.40 8.64
C ASP A 37 -6.91 -36.02 7.23
N SER A 38 -8.05 -36.01 6.54
CA SER A 38 -8.17 -36.58 5.20
C SER A 38 -7.32 -35.88 4.13
N ILE A 39 -7.06 -34.58 4.30
CA ILE A 39 -6.26 -33.74 3.39
C ILE A 39 -4.87 -33.41 3.93
N GLY A 40 -4.51 -33.96 5.10
CA GLY A 40 -3.19 -33.77 5.73
C GLY A 40 -2.93 -32.37 6.27
N ILE A 41 -3.96 -31.62 6.64
CA ILE A 41 -3.87 -30.31 7.27
C ILE A 41 -3.96 -30.46 8.78
N MET A 42 -3.00 -29.90 9.52
CA MET A 42 -3.08 -29.85 10.97
C MET A 42 -3.90 -28.64 11.42
N ILE A 43 -4.93 -28.90 12.20
CA ILE A 43 -5.75 -27.86 12.81
C ILE A 43 -5.74 -27.98 14.33
N LYS A 44 -6.08 -26.86 14.98
CA LYS A 44 -6.48 -26.82 16.39
C LYS A 44 -7.80 -26.07 16.44
N THR A 45 -8.76 -26.62 17.17
CA THR A 45 -10.07 -26.03 17.39
C THR A 45 -10.21 -25.61 18.85
N ASP A 46 -10.79 -24.44 19.07
CA ASP A 46 -11.10 -23.91 20.39
C ASP A 46 -12.53 -23.34 20.36
N VAL A 47 -13.34 -23.61 21.39
CA VAL A 47 -14.64 -22.97 21.52
C VAL A 47 -14.48 -21.60 22.14
N VAL A 48 -15.00 -20.57 21.43
CA VAL A 48 -14.89 -19.17 21.82
C VAL A 48 -16.27 -18.51 21.87
N ASP A 49 -16.43 -17.54 22.72
CA ASP A 49 -17.64 -16.71 22.77
C ASP A 49 -17.43 -15.44 21.94
N ARG A 50 -18.28 -15.23 20.91
CA ARG A 50 -18.21 -14.09 19.99
C ARG A 50 -19.60 -13.56 19.67
N PHE A 51 -19.67 -12.24 19.43
CA PHE A 51 -20.86 -11.64 18.82
C PHE A 51 -20.80 -11.84 17.30
N GLY A 52 -21.93 -12.17 16.69
CA GLY A 52 -22.03 -12.29 15.23
C GLY A 52 -21.95 -10.93 14.53
N PRO A 53 -21.72 -10.91 13.20
CA PRO A 53 -21.48 -9.67 12.45
C PRO A 53 -22.74 -8.82 12.24
N LEU A 54 -23.93 -9.42 12.34
CA LEU A 54 -25.21 -8.81 12.02
C LEU A 54 -26.21 -8.94 13.16
N GLY A 55 -27.01 -7.91 13.32
CA GLY A 55 -28.12 -7.88 14.25
C GLY A 55 -27.73 -7.64 15.69
N TYR A 56 -28.70 -7.11 16.47
CA TYR A 56 -28.53 -6.92 17.90
C TYR A 56 -28.47 -8.26 18.63
N GLN A 57 -27.50 -8.42 19.49
CA GLN A 57 -27.31 -9.62 20.30
C GLN A 57 -27.04 -9.20 21.75
N SER A 58 -27.89 -9.69 22.67
CA SER A 58 -27.74 -9.37 24.12
C SER A 58 -26.60 -10.14 24.80
N ARG A 59 -26.08 -11.20 24.16
CA ARG A 59 -24.99 -12.04 24.63
C ARG A 59 -24.25 -12.67 23.47
N PRO A 60 -22.93 -12.96 23.63
CA PRO A 60 -22.17 -13.66 22.60
C PRO A 60 -22.70 -15.10 22.37
N ARG A 61 -22.38 -15.63 21.21
CA ARG A 61 -22.67 -17.02 20.82
C ARG A 61 -21.38 -17.83 20.85
N LYS A 62 -21.51 -19.14 21.05
CA LYS A 62 -20.39 -20.05 20.93
C LYS A 62 -20.03 -20.24 19.46
N MET A 63 -18.77 -20.05 19.15
CA MET A 63 -18.19 -20.31 17.83
C MET A 63 -16.98 -21.21 17.96
N ILE A 64 -16.60 -21.85 16.88
CA ILE A 64 -15.38 -22.66 16.80
C ILE A 64 -14.31 -21.82 16.13
N LYS A 65 -13.26 -21.51 16.86
CA LYS A 65 -12.04 -20.92 16.32
C LYS A 65 -11.17 -22.03 15.74
N VAL A 66 -10.94 -22.00 14.43
CA VAL A 66 -10.12 -22.97 13.71
C VAL A 66 -8.76 -22.36 13.43
N THR A 67 -7.74 -22.87 14.06
CA THR A 67 -6.35 -22.43 13.89
C THR A 67 -5.60 -23.41 13.00
N THR A 68 -4.85 -22.90 12.02
CA THR A 68 -4.06 -23.70 11.07
C THR A 68 -2.58 -23.34 11.15
N ARG A 69 -1.71 -24.14 10.52
CA ARG A 69 -0.27 -23.83 10.43
C ARG A 69 0.06 -22.78 9.36
N ASN A 70 -0.65 -22.82 8.24
CA ASN A 70 -0.34 -21.99 7.09
C ASN A 70 -1.56 -21.16 6.69
N PRO A 71 -1.39 -19.89 6.27
CA PRO A 71 -2.50 -19.08 5.79
C PRO A 71 -3.24 -19.68 4.58
N LYS A 72 -2.58 -20.52 3.77
CA LYS A 72 -3.20 -21.22 2.63
C LYS A 72 -4.25 -22.26 3.07
N ASP A 73 -4.03 -22.86 4.23
CA ASP A 73 -4.92 -23.90 4.76
C ASP A 73 -6.28 -23.30 5.16
N VAL A 74 -6.31 -22.05 5.61
CA VAL A 74 -7.55 -21.30 5.89
C VAL A 74 -8.45 -21.27 4.68
N LYS A 75 -7.91 -20.96 3.49
CA LYS A 75 -8.69 -20.91 2.26
C LYS A 75 -9.30 -22.27 1.90
N ILE A 76 -8.52 -23.34 2.01
CA ILE A 76 -8.96 -24.71 1.70
C ILE A 76 -10.10 -25.12 2.64
N LEU A 77 -9.93 -24.90 3.94
CA LEU A 77 -10.95 -25.24 4.95
C LEU A 77 -12.20 -24.38 4.80
N ARG A 78 -12.06 -23.10 4.47
CA ARG A 78 -13.19 -22.23 4.17
C ARG A 78 -14.03 -22.76 3.02
N GLU A 79 -13.42 -23.08 1.89
CA GLU A 79 -14.10 -23.62 0.71
C GLU A 79 -14.88 -24.91 1.07
N PHE A 80 -14.32 -25.72 1.94
CA PHE A 80 -14.98 -26.93 2.44
C PHE A 80 -16.19 -26.61 3.34
N CYS A 81 -16.05 -25.63 4.23
CA CYS A 81 -17.14 -25.18 5.09
C CYS A 81 -18.30 -24.62 4.27
N GLU A 82 -18.00 -23.79 3.27
CA GLU A 82 -18.99 -23.19 2.37
C GLU A 82 -19.76 -24.27 1.58
N GLN A 83 -19.06 -25.29 1.05
CA GLN A 83 -19.69 -26.43 0.38
C GLN A 83 -20.59 -27.24 1.31
N SER A 84 -20.26 -27.26 2.58
CA SER A 84 -21.04 -27.96 3.64
C SER A 84 -22.10 -27.07 4.30
N HIS A 85 -22.36 -25.89 3.73
CA HIS A 85 -23.31 -24.88 4.22
C HIS A 85 -23.05 -24.35 5.64
N TYR A 86 -21.80 -24.34 6.07
CA TYR A 86 -21.40 -23.70 7.32
C TYR A 86 -20.96 -22.25 7.09
N THR A 87 -21.39 -21.36 7.97
CA THR A 87 -21.01 -19.94 7.91
C THR A 87 -19.66 -19.72 8.56
N THR A 88 -18.70 -19.27 7.75
CA THR A 88 -17.39 -18.85 8.23
C THR A 88 -17.34 -17.35 8.46
N HIS A 89 -16.55 -16.93 9.44
CA HIS A 89 -16.31 -15.53 9.77
C HIS A 89 -14.82 -15.24 9.69
N GLU A 90 -14.46 -14.08 9.11
CA GLU A 90 -13.09 -13.58 9.08
C GLU A 90 -12.07 -14.51 8.38
N SER A 91 -12.55 -15.44 7.56
CA SER A 91 -11.72 -16.41 6.83
C SER A 91 -11.01 -15.82 5.60
N ASP A 92 -11.38 -14.60 5.20
CA ASP A 92 -10.81 -13.82 4.09
C ASP A 92 -9.83 -12.74 4.56
N ILE A 93 -9.65 -12.56 5.86
CA ILE A 93 -8.72 -11.57 6.40
C ILE A 93 -7.29 -12.03 6.15
N PHE A 94 -6.48 -11.15 5.55
CA PHE A 94 -5.07 -11.45 5.35
C PHE A 94 -4.35 -11.68 6.68
N PHE A 95 -3.50 -12.70 6.72
CA PHE A 95 -2.74 -13.08 7.91
C PHE A 95 -1.98 -11.92 8.56
N LYS A 96 -1.38 -11.04 7.75
CA LYS A 96 -0.69 -9.84 8.23
C LYS A 96 -1.63 -8.85 8.93
N ASP A 97 -2.86 -8.68 8.40
CA ASP A 97 -3.84 -7.74 8.96
C ASP A 97 -4.40 -8.29 10.26
N ARG A 98 -4.66 -9.60 10.31
CA ARG A 98 -5.03 -10.31 11.55
C ARG A 98 -3.97 -10.14 12.64
N PHE A 99 -2.69 -10.33 12.30
CA PHE A 99 -1.59 -10.12 13.22
C PHE A 99 -1.58 -8.69 13.81
N MET A 100 -1.79 -7.68 12.98
CA MET A 100 -1.82 -6.29 13.43
C MET A 100 -3.00 -6.01 14.36
N VAL A 101 -4.15 -6.62 14.11
CA VAL A 101 -5.37 -6.45 14.94
C VAL A 101 -5.20 -7.13 16.28
N ASP A 102 -4.82 -8.41 16.31
CA ASP A 102 -4.71 -9.20 17.53
C ASP A 102 -3.62 -8.68 18.49
N HIS A 103 -2.63 -7.94 17.96
CA HIS A 103 -1.58 -7.31 18.77
C HIS A 103 -1.77 -5.81 18.96
N GLU A 104 -2.93 -5.25 18.60
CA GLU A 104 -3.24 -3.81 18.70
C GLU A 104 -2.19 -2.91 18.03
N LEU A 105 -1.49 -3.45 17.01
CA LEU A 105 -0.48 -2.73 16.25
C LEU A 105 -1.11 -1.92 15.13
N SER A 106 -0.69 -0.70 14.95
CA SER A 106 -1.05 0.14 13.80
C SER A 106 0.14 0.35 12.87
N GLY A 107 -0.14 0.56 11.59
CA GLY A 107 0.93 0.89 10.63
C GLY A 107 1.70 2.12 11.07
N MET A 108 3.03 2.05 11.08
CA MET A 108 3.95 3.12 11.48
C MET A 108 3.89 3.52 12.97
N SER A 109 3.21 2.74 13.82
CA SER A 109 3.21 2.96 15.27
C SER A 109 4.44 2.38 15.94
N TRP A 110 4.75 2.91 17.12
CA TRP A 110 5.86 2.43 17.93
C TRP A 110 5.50 1.14 18.66
N CYS A 111 6.47 0.24 18.77
CA CYS A 111 6.37 -0.94 19.62
C CYS A 111 7.72 -1.23 20.30
N ILE A 112 7.67 -1.84 21.47
CA ILE A 112 8.84 -2.40 22.13
C ILE A 112 8.99 -3.83 21.68
N VAL A 113 10.21 -4.20 21.28
CA VAL A 113 10.56 -5.56 20.88
C VAL A 113 11.91 -5.95 21.47
N PRO A 114 12.16 -7.24 21.76
CA PRO A 114 13.46 -7.73 22.19
C PRO A 114 14.56 -7.43 21.16
N LYS A 115 15.80 -7.30 21.61
CA LYS A 115 16.95 -7.08 20.72
C LYS A 115 17.26 -8.25 19.80
N LYS A 116 16.75 -9.46 20.09
CA LYS A 116 16.94 -10.69 19.29
C LYS A 116 16.39 -10.49 17.87
N GLN A 117 16.96 -11.18 16.90
CA GLN A 117 16.49 -11.17 15.50
C GLN A 117 15.17 -11.91 15.33
N TYR A 118 15.03 -13.08 15.97
CA TYR A 118 13.78 -13.86 16.02
C TYR A 118 13.09 -13.59 17.36
N ILE A 119 11.84 -13.18 17.31
CA ILE A 119 11.03 -12.82 18.48
C ILE A 119 9.72 -13.61 18.47
N HIS A 120 9.21 -13.96 19.63
CA HIS A 120 7.86 -14.52 19.73
C HIS A 120 6.83 -13.38 19.60
N HIS A 121 5.69 -13.64 18.97
CA HIS A 121 4.68 -12.61 18.75
C HIS A 121 4.17 -11.95 20.03
N MET A 122 4.14 -12.70 21.14
CA MET A 122 3.74 -12.18 22.45
C MET A 122 4.78 -11.23 23.10
N ASP A 123 5.99 -11.15 22.56
CA ASP A 123 7.03 -10.24 23.05
C ASP A 123 6.91 -8.83 22.47
N ILE A 124 5.92 -8.59 21.60
CA ILE A 124 5.70 -7.29 20.97
C ILE A 124 4.73 -6.49 21.81
N ILE A 125 5.17 -5.33 22.29
CA ILE A 125 4.36 -4.47 23.15
C ILE A 125 4.06 -3.17 22.38
N PRO A 126 2.79 -2.89 22.02
CA PRO A 126 2.39 -1.63 21.42
C PRO A 126 2.74 -0.44 22.33
N GLN A 127 3.14 0.68 21.72
CA GLN A 127 3.44 1.92 22.43
C GLN A 127 2.53 3.04 21.95
N GLY A 128 2.13 3.89 22.89
CA GLY A 128 1.42 5.13 22.58
C GLY A 128 2.28 6.03 21.68
N ASP A 129 1.66 6.58 20.66
CA ASP A 129 2.33 7.20 19.53
C ASP A 129 2.43 8.71 19.68
N ARG A 130 3.62 9.25 19.68
CA ARG A 130 3.85 10.70 19.83
C ARG A 130 4.61 11.34 18.67
N THR A 131 5.47 10.57 17.99
CA THR A 131 6.34 11.11 16.93
C THR A 131 6.45 10.11 15.77
N ASN A 132 6.80 10.59 14.59
CA ASN A 132 7.15 9.72 13.47
C ASN A 132 8.59 9.27 13.59
N ALA A 133 8.86 8.00 13.26
CA ALA A 133 10.22 7.55 13.10
C ALA A 133 10.90 8.29 11.94
N PRO A 134 12.18 8.66 12.06
CA PRO A 134 12.93 9.22 10.94
C PRO A 134 13.09 8.13 9.87
N LEU A 135 12.72 8.46 8.62
CA LEU A 135 12.78 7.53 7.50
C LEU A 135 13.93 7.87 6.57
N ARG A 136 14.50 6.83 5.92
CA ARG A 136 15.41 6.99 4.78
C ARG A 136 14.58 7.01 3.51
N ILE A 137 14.65 8.10 2.76
CA ILE A 137 13.92 8.31 1.51
C ILE A 137 14.91 8.31 0.37
N MET A 138 14.65 7.54 -0.67
CA MET A 138 15.39 7.57 -1.93
C MET A 138 14.40 7.87 -3.06
N ALA A 139 14.59 8.97 -3.76
CA ALA A 139 13.85 9.20 -5.00
C ALA A 139 14.63 8.60 -6.17
N ILE A 140 13.91 8.02 -7.14
CA ILE A 140 14.46 7.37 -8.34
C ILE A 140 13.77 7.90 -9.59
N ASP A 141 14.57 8.06 -10.64
CA ASP A 141 14.13 8.41 -11.99
C ASP A 141 15.04 7.74 -13.00
N ILE A 142 14.52 7.28 -14.14
CA ILE A 142 15.28 6.63 -15.20
C ILE A 142 15.13 7.36 -16.54
N GLU A 143 16.19 7.25 -17.35
CA GLU A 143 16.14 7.67 -18.76
C GLU A 143 16.43 6.45 -19.64
N ALA A 144 15.52 6.20 -20.57
CA ALA A 144 15.66 5.17 -21.60
C ALA A 144 15.52 5.83 -22.99
N ILE A 145 16.32 5.39 -23.96
CA ILE A 145 16.32 5.99 -25.29
C ILE A 145 15.69 4.98 -26.27
N PRO A 146 14.51 5.30 -26.82
CA PRO A 146 13.84 4.42 -27.77
C PRO A 146 14.67 4.26 -29.06
N LYS A 147 14.68 3.06 -29.66
CA LYS A 147 15.36 2.79 -30.92
C LYS A 147 14.81 3.61 -32.07
N GLU A 148 13.50 3.76 -32.13
CA GLU A 148 12.81 4.54 -33.13
C GLU A 148 12.63 6.00 -32.67
N ASN A 149 12.80 6.95 -33.60
CA ASN A 149 12.58 8.35 -33.30
C ASN A 149 11.09 8.64 -33.06
N GLY A 150 10.75 9.11 -31.86
CA GLY A 150 9.40 9.56 -31.51
C GLY A 150 8.50 8.53 -30.83
N GLY A 151 8.96 7.30 -30.58
CA GLY A 151 8.26 6.30 -29.78
C GLY A 151 8.47 6.47 -28.26
N LEU A 152 7.62 5.83 -27.46
CA LEU A 152 7.90 5.60 -26.05
C LEU A 152 8.88 4.44 -25.91
N PRO A 153 9.86 4.51 -25.00
CA PRO A 153 10.81 3.42 -24.80
C PRO A 153 10.08 2.18 -24.23
N THR A 154 10.52 1.01 -24.66
CA THR A 154 10.03 -0.27 -24.16
C THR A 154 11.14 -1.04 -23.46
N SER A 155 10.83 -1.67 -22.33
CA SER A 155 11.82 -2.48 -21.58
C SER A 155 12.33 -3.69 -22.37
N ASP A 156 11.63 -4.08 -23.43
CA ASP A 156 12.00 -5.18 -24.29
C ASP A 156 13.22 -4.87 -25.17
N GLU A 157 13.28 -3.66 -25.72
CA GLU A 157 14.26 -3.31 -26.73
C GLU A 157 15.22 -2.19 -26.32
N ASP A 158 14.73 -1.28 -25.47
CA ASP A 158 15.44 -0.05 -25.21
C ASP A 158 16.17 -0.09 -23.86
N PRO A 159 17.50 0.15 -23.85
CA PRO A 159 18.27 0.12 -22.61
C PRO A 159 18.01 1.33 -21.74
N ILE A 160 18.14 1.15 -20.43
CA ILE A 160 18.25 2.26 -19.47
C ILE A 160 19.65 2.87 -19.64
N VAL A 161 19.70 4.16 -19.92
CA VAL A 161 20.97 4.88 -20.14
C VAL A 161 21.40 5.70 -18.91
N LEU A 162 20.46 6.25 -18.14
CA LEU A 162 20.72 6.94 -16.88
C LEU A 162 19.75 6.42 -15.79
N ILE A 163 20.27 6.35 -14.55
CA ILE A 163 19.46 6.22 -13.34
C ILE A 163 19.88 7.32 -12.40
N SER A 164 18.95 8.17 -12.02
CA SER A 164 19.16 9.25 -11.06
C SER A 164 18.54 8.91 -9.72
N LEU A 165 19.31 9.11 -8.66
CA LEU A 165 18.90 8.88 -7.28
C LEU A 165 19.08 10.16 -6.47
N ALA A 166 18.10 10.48 -5.61
CA ALA A 166 18.22 11.54 -4.62
C ALA A 166 17.91 10.99 -3.24
N PHE A 167 18.61 11.45 -2.20
CA PHE A 167 18.63 10.81 -0.88
C PHE A 167 18.27 11.78 0.25
N ASP A 168 17.49 11.31 1.21
CA ASP A 168 17.29 11.95 2.50
C ASP A 168 17.30 10.90 3.63
N PRO A 169 18.32 10.92 4.53
CA PRO A 169 19.52 11.77 4.54
C PRO A 169 20.48 11.45 3.38
N PRO A 170 21.50 12.31 3.13
CA PRO A 170 22.49 12.08 2.09
C PRO A 170 23.18 10.71 2.20
N TRP A 171 23.40 10.03 1.08
CA TRP A 171 24.20 8.81 0.98
C TRP A 171 25.67 9.13 0.78
N ARG A 172 26.55 8.68 1.69
CA ARG A 172 28.01 8.99 1.64
C ARG A 172 28.33 10.48 1.48
N GLY A 173 27.47 11.35 2.05
CA GLY A 173 27.57 12.79 1.91
C GLY A 173 27.09 13.36 0.55
N GLN A 174 26.49 12.52 -0.31
CA GLN A 174 25.89 12.94 -1.58
C GLN A 174 24.36 13.03 -1.41
N GLU A 175 23.78 14.18 -1.73
CA GLU A 175 22.32 14.37 -1.78
C GLU A 175 21.69 13.70 -2.99
N ASN A 176 22.48 13.50 -4.05
CA ASN A 176 22.06 12.84 -5.28
C ASN A 176 23.23 12.13 -5.97
N VAL A 177 22.90 11.14 -6.78
CA VAL A 177 23.86 10.43 -7.65
C VAL A 177 23.19 10.14 -8.99
N VAL A 178 23.94 10.29 -10.09
CA VAL A 178 23.51 9.87 -11.42
C VAL A 178 24.41 8.74 -11.89
N MET A 179 23.83 7.61 -12.18
CA MET A 179 24.50 6.45 -12.77
C MET A 179 24.35 6.50 -14.30
N VAL A 180 25.42 6.22 -15.01
CA VAL A 180 25.51 6.34 -16.48
C VAL A 180 25.96 5.00 -17.06
N ALA A 181 25.15 4.41 -17.95
CA ALA A 181 25.44 3.14 -18.64
C ALA A 181 26.48 3.32 -19.78
N LYS A 182 27.49 4.13 -19.56
CA LYS A 182 28.54 4.44 -20.52
C LYS A 182 29.83 4.82 -19.78
N ASN A 183 30.98 4.48 -20.39
CA ASN A 183 32.27 4.98 -19.90
C ASN A 183 32.43 6.45 -20.21
N ILE A 184 32.43 7.27 -19.18
CA ILE A 184 32.64 8.71 -19.29
C ILE A 184 33.81 9.15 -18.39
N LYS A 185 34.61 10.07 -18.87
CA LYS A 185 35.65 10.73 -18.05
C LYS A 185 34.95 11.82 -17.21
N CYS A 186 34.66 11.50 -15.95
CA CYS A 186 34.03 12.44 -15.03
C CYS A 186 34.78 12.44 -13.68
N THR A 187 35.12 13.62 -13.20
CA THR A 187 35.77 13.82 -11.89
C THR A 187 34.75 14.08 -10.78
N ARG A 188 33.48 14.16 -11.10
CA ARG A 188 32.39 14.45 -10.16
C ARG A 188 32.09 13.22 -9.33
N LYS A 189 32.04 13.38 -8.00
CA LYS A 189 31.72 12.29 -7.05
C LYS A 189 30.26 11.83 -7.11
N ASP A 190 29.37 12.70 -7.61
CA ASP A 190 27.94 12.46 -7.77
C ASP A 190 27.56 11.85 -9.12
N VAL A 191 28.55 11.38 -9.91
CA VAL A 191 28.34 10.67 -11.17
C VAL A 191 29.07 9.33 -11.14
N ILE A 192 28.33 8.25 -11.35
CA ILE A 192 28.87 6.88 -11.39
C ILE A 192 28.85 6.38 -12.84
N SER A 193 30.02 6.32 -13.46
CA SER A 193 30.20 5.70 -14.77
C SER A 193 30.19 4.16 -14.62
N SER A 194 29.31 3.49 -15.34
CA SER A 194 29.09 2.03 -15.21
C SER A 194 29.54 1.25 -16.45
N GLY A 195 29.84 1.94 -17.55
CA GLY A 195 30.25 1.30 -18.79
C GLY A 195 29.11 0.60 -19.54
N ARG A 196 28.26 -0.14 -18.86
CA ARG A 196 27.14 -0.92 -19.44
C ARG A 196 25.92 -0.86 -18.52
N GLU A 197 24.74 -1.20 -19.06
CA GLU A 197 23.48 -1.21 -18.34
C GLU A 197 23.45 -2.25 -17.20
N ASP A 198 23.94 -3.47 -17.46
CA ASP A 198 24.01 -4.52 -16.45
C ASP A 198 24.89 -4.14 -15.26
N ASP A 199 26.07 -3.53 -15.50
CA ASP A 199 26.93 -2.99 -14.45
C ASP A 199 26.22 -1.88 -13.64
N MET A 200 25.44 -1.05 -14.33
CA MET A 200 24.64 0.02 -13.68
C MET A 200 23.57 -0.55 -12.78
N LEU A 201 22.87 -1.59 -13.20
CA LEU A 201 21.85 -2.28 -12.39
C LEU A 201 22.46 -3.01 -11.17
N HIS A 202 23.64 -3.63 -11.31
CA HIS A 202 24.38 -4.19 -10.18
C HIS A 202 24.75 -3.11 -9.15
N LYS A 203 25.21 -1.94 -9.61
CA LYS A 203 25.51 -0.80 -8.71
C LYS A 203 24.26 -0.24 -8.05
N LEU A 204 23.12 -0.22 -8.75
CA LEU A 204 21.84 0.12 -8.14
C LEU A 204 21.49 -0.84 -6.99
N GLY A 205 21.66 -2.14 -7.20
CA GLY A 205 21.47 -3.14 -6.15
C GLY A 205 22.37 -2.88 -4.94
N PHE A 206 23.65 -2.61 -5.18
CA PHE A 206 24.58 -2.24 -4.10
C PHE A 206 24.14 -1.00 -3.32
N ILE A 207 23.68 0.06 -4.00
CA ILE A 207 23.19 1.29 -3.35
C ILE A 207 21.92 1.00 -2.54
N LEU A 208 21.00 0.18 -3.07
CA LEU A 208 19.78 -0.24 -2.37
C LEU A 208 20.09 -1.01 -1.09
N ASP A 209 21.08 -1.89 -1.12
CA ASP A 209 21.49 -2.67 0.05
C ASP A 209 22.22 -1.80 1.08
N GLU A 210 23.13 -0.93 0.66
CA GLU A 210 23.93 -0.10 1.55
C GLU A 210 23.12 1.04 2.17
N TYR A 211 22.37 1.76 1.35
CA TYR A 211 21.55 2.89 1.81
C TYR A 211 20.32 2.40 2.59
N ASP A 212 19.77 1.26 2.20
CA ASP A 212 18.58 0.63 2.75
C ASP A 212 17.39 1.61 2.91
N PRO A 213 16.84 2.18 1.80
CA PRO A 213 15.75 3.14 1.89
C PRO A 213 14.50 2.49 2.48
N THR A 214 13.80 3.20 3.35
CA THR A 214 12.46 2.82 3.81
C THR A 214 11.40 3.20 2.79
N VAL A 215 11.58 4.33 2.10
CA VAL A 215 10.70 4.83 1.07
C VAL A 215 11.48 4.98 -0.23
N ILE A 216 10.99 4.37 -1.30
CA ILE A 216 11.45 4.61 -2.67
C ILE A 216 10.38 5.45 -3.35
N GLY A 217 10.71 6.71 -3.64
CA GLY A 217 9.82 7.67 -4.27
C GLY A 217 10.12 7.85 -5.76
N GLY A 218 9.10 8.16 -6.57
CA GLY A 218 9.28 8.51 -7.96
C GLY A 218 8.09 9.29 -8.50
N TYR A 219 8.13 9.70 -9.74
CA TYR A 219 7.02 10.38 -10.40
C TYR A 219 6.50 9.54 -11.56
N ASN A 220 5.31 8.97 -11.44
CA ASN A 220 4.78 7.90 -12.29
C ASN A 220 5.63 6.61 -12.22
N SER A 221 6.40 6.46 -11.18
CA SER A 221 7.37 5.37 -11.04
C SER A 221 6.75 3.99 -10.91
N ASN A 222 5.53 3.89 -10.38
CA ASN A 222 4.79 2.63 -10.35
C ASN A 222 4.28 2.21 -11.75
N GLY A 223 4.08 3.19 -12.64
CA GLY A 223 3.65 2.96 -14.01
C GLY A 223 4.80 2.76 -14.99
N PHE A 224 6.00 3.24 -14.66
CA PHE A 224 7.13 3.25 -15.60
C PHE A 224 8.44 2.79 -14.98
N ASP A 225 9.08 3.59 -14.12
CA ASP A 225 10.48 3.38 -13.70
C ASP A 225 10.73 2.01 -13.05
N ILE A 226 9.95 1.66 -12.03
CA ILE A 226 10.17 0.42 -11.26
C ILE A 226 9.88 -0.83 -12.08
N PRO A 227 8.76 -0.93 -12.82
CA PRO A 227 8.53 -2.04 -13.75
C PRO A 227 9.63 -2.14 -14.80
N TYR A 228 10.03 -1.02 -15.39
CA TYR A 228 11.06 -0.96 -16.42
C TYR A 228 12.41 -1.50 -15.90
N ILE A 229 12.88 -1.02 -14.76
CA ILE A 229 14.09 -1.50 -14.09
C ILE A 229 14.01 -3.01 -13.82
N THR A 230 12.85 -3.47 -13.32
CA THR A 230 12.64 -4.89 -12.98
C THR A 230 12.71 -5.78 -14.20
N ASP A 231 12.07 -5.37 -15.30
CA ASP A 231 12.08 -6.11 -16.57
C ASP A 231 13.48 -6.12 -17.21
N ARG A 232 14.16 -4.98 -17.22
CA ARG A 232 15.54 -4.90 -17.74
C ARG A 232 16.49 -5.77 -16.94
N ALA A 233 16.43 -5.72 -15.60
CA ALA A 233 17.25 -6.60 -14.75
C ALA A 233 17.03 -8.08 -15.07
N LYS A 234 15.77 -8.50 -15.20
CA LYS A 234 15.39 -9.88 -15.56
C LYS A 234 15.97 -10.28 -16.93
N ARG A 235 15.86 -9.42 -17.94
CA ARG A 235 16.38 -9.68 -19.30
C ARG A 235 17.88 -9.79 -19.36
N LEU A 236 18.57 -8.95 -18.59
CA LEU A 236 20.04 -8.94 -18.54
C LEU A 236 20.61 -9.99 -17.57
N GLY A 237 19.76 -10.80 -16.93
CA GLY A 237 20.18 -11.79 -15.94
C GLY A 237 20.76 -11.19 -14.66
N VAL A 238 20.44 -9.93 -14.37
CA VAL A 238 20.88 -9.24 -13.15
C VAL A 238 19.93 -9.57 -12.02
N SER A 239 20.47 -10.16 -10.95
CA SER A 239 19.72 -10.38 -9.70
C SER A 239 19.57 -9.05 -8.95
N LEU A 240 18.50 -8.31 -9.23
CA LEU A 240 18.21 -7.04 -8.56
C LEU A 240 17.14 -7.25 -7.49
N SER A 241 17.55 -7.13 -6.24
CA SER A 241 16.67 -7.15 -5.08
C SER A 241 16.25 -5.71 -4.71
N MET A 242 14.99 -5.37 -4.97
CA MET A 242 14.43 -4.08 -4.55
C MET A 242 13.71 -4.17 -3.20
N SER A 243 13.44 -5.38 -2.71
CA SER A 243 12.79 -5.67 -1.43
C SER A 243 13.82 -6.08 -0.37
N ARG A 244 13.50 -5.86 0.91
CA ARG A 244 14.37 -6.25 2.04
C ARG A 244 14.47 -7.76 2.25
N ASP A 245 13.54 -8.54 1.69
CA ASP A 245 13.55 -10.01 1.74
C ASP A 245 14.30 -10.66 0.57
N GLY A 246 15.04 -9.90 -0.20
CA GLY A 246 15.83 -10.40 -1.33
C GLY A 246 15.06 -10.57 -2.64
N ARG A 247 13.76 -10.23 -2.67
CA ARG A 247 12.92 -10.36 -3.87
C ARG A 247 12.99 -9.12 -4.76
N SER A 248 12.74 -9.33 -6.04
CA SER A 248 12.48 -8.26 -6.99
C SER A 248 11.17 -7.53 -6.65
N ALA A 249 10.96 -6.36 -7.25
CA ALA A 249 9.68 -5.66 -7.14
C ALA A 249 8.55 -6.50 -7.73
N TRP A 250 7.40 -6.53 -7.04
CA TRP A 250 6.19 -7.09 -7.60
C TRP A 250 5.36 -5.95 -8.21
N CYS A 251 5.16 -6.03 -9.52
CA CYS A 251 4.47 -5.00 -10.29
C CYS A 251 3.17 -5.57 -10.87
N LYS A 252 2.07 -4.85 -10.72
CA LYS A 252 0.77 -5.19 -11.30
C LYS A 252 0.13 -3.94 -11.90
N SER A 253 -0.37 -4.08 -13.13
CA SER A 253 -1.21 -3.06 -13.77
C SER A 253 -2.60 -3.65 -14.01
N TYR A 254 -3.63 -2.93 -13.59
CA TYR A 254 -5.02 -3.32 -13.79
C TYR A 254 -5.88 -2.07 -13.99
N MET A 255 -6.69 -2.05 -15.06
CA MET A 255 -7.58 -0.93 -15.42
C MET A 255 -6.88 0.44 -15.35
N GLY A 256 -5.67 0.55 -15.88
CA GLY A 256 -4.90 1.80 -15.91
C GLY A 256 -4.29 2.23 -14.57
N LYS A 257 -4.46 1.45 -13.51
CA LYS A 257 -3.82 1.67 -12.22
C LYS A 257 -2.66 0.72 -12.05
N SER A 258 -1.45 1.27 -11.90
CA SER A 258 -0.24 0.49 -11.62
C SER A 258 0.06 0.51 -10.12
N THR A 259 0.39 -0.65 -9.60
CA THR A 259 0.79 -0.84 -8.19
C THR A 259 2.11 -1.59 -8.14
N VAL A 260 2.98 -1.14 -7.24
CA VAL A 260 4.26 -1.77 -6.95
C VAL A 260 4.27 -2.17 -5.47
N SER A 261 4.75 -3.35 -5.20
CA SER A 261 4.98 -3.86 -3.83
C SER A 261 6.45 -4.22 -3.66
N LEU A 262 7.04 -3.64 -2.63
CA LEU A 262 8.44 -3.85 -2.21
C LEU A 262 8.40 -4.35 -0.76
N ASN A 263 8.64 -5.63 -0.55
CA ASN A 263 8.57 -6.20 0.80
C ASN A 263 9.57 -5.51 1.74
N GLY A 264 9.06 -4.95 2.85
CA GLY A 264 9.86 -4.20 3.82
C GLY A 264 10.21 -2.76 3.43
N ARG A 265 9.74 -2.25 2.27
CA ARG A 265 9.90 -0.87 1.82
C ARG A 265 8.56 -0.31 1.33
N ILE A 266 8.48 0.99 1.19
CA ILE A 266 7.31 1.71 0.65
C ILE A 266 7.64 2.21 -0.74
N SER A 267 6.81 1.88 -1.72
CA SER A 267 6.84 2.51 -3.04
C SER A 267 5.88 3.70 -3.06
N LEU A 268 6.42 4.90 -3.19
CA LEU A 268 5.65 6.16 -3.17
C LEU A 268 5.68 6.83 -4.54
N ASP A 269 4.60 6.68 -5.30
CA ASP A 269 4.43 7.37 -6.58
C ASP A 269 3.80 8.74 -6.36
N MET A 270 4.54 9.80 -6.70
CA MET A 270 4.10 11.17 -6.48
C MET A 270 3.05 11.65 -7.47
N LEU A 271 2.88 11.02 -8.64
CA LEU A 271 1.83 11.42 -9.59
C LEU A 271 0.42 11.21 -9.04
N PRO A 272 0.01 10.00 -8.60
CA PRO A 272 -1.29 9.84 -7.94
C PRO A 272 -1.36 10.57 -6.61
N ALA A 273 -0.26 10.67 -5.86
CA ALA A 273 -0.21 11.37 -4.59
C ALA A 273 -0.54 12.87 -4.73
N VAL A 274 0.07 13.57 -5.71
CA VAL A 274 -0.22 14.99 -5.98
C VAL A 274 -1.65 15.17 -6.49
N LYS A 275 -2.14 14.27 -7.35
CA LYS A 275 -3.56 14.31 -7.82
C LYS A 275 -4.56 14.19 -6.67
N ALA A 276 -4.22 13.47 -5.61
CA ALA A 276 -5.05 13.30 -4.42
C ALA A 276 -4.94 14.44 -3.40
N LEU A 277 -4.14 15.48 -3.69
CA LEU A 277 -4.04 16.68 -2.84
C LEU A 277 -5.02 17.75 -3.34
N ASP A 278 -6.19 17.86 -2.71
CA ASP A 278 -7.24 18.84 -3.06
C ASP A 278 -6.74 20.29 -3.07
N LYS A 279 -5.70 20.57 -2.31
CA LYS A 279 -5.04 21.89 -2.24
C LYS A 279 -4.49 22.36 -3.59
N TYR A 280 -4.08 21.40 -4.45
CA TYR A 280 -3.41 21.69 -5.71
C TYR A 280 -4.28 21.21 -6.88
N ARG A 281 -5.19 22.06 -7.35
CA ARG A 281 -5.98 21.79 -8.58
C ARG A 281 -5.22 22.28 -9.80
N LEU A 282 -4.29 21.45 -10.28
CA LEU A 282 -3.40 21.81 -11.37
C LEU A 282 -4.03 21.58 -12.74
N LYS A 283 -3.71 22.45 -13.71
CA LYS A 283 -4.13 22.29 -15.13
C LYS A 283 -3.43 21.11 -15.81
N SER A 284 -2.23 20.79 -15.36
CA SER A 284 -1.43 19.68 -15.89
C SER A 284 -0.63 19.02 -14.74
N TYR A 285 -0.59 17.70 -14.74
CA TYR A 285 0.16 16.90 -13.77
C TYR A 285 1.47 16.36 -14.35
N ARG A 286 2.04 17.00 -15.39
CA ARG A 286 3.43 16.72 -15.80
C ARG A 286 4.39 17.25 -14.76
N LEU A 287 5.49 16.52 -14.48
CA LEU A 287 6.45 16.87 -13.43
C LEU A 287 6.92 18.35 -13.53
N ALA A 288 7.19 18.83 -14.74
CA ALA A 288 7.61 20.23 -14.96
C ALA A 288 6.56 21.24 -14.45
N ASN A 289 5.26 21.00 -14.72
CA ASN A 289 4.21 21.89 -14.27
C ASN A 289 3.98 21.79 -12.75
N VAL A 290 4.04 20.58 -12.21
CA VAL A 290 3.91 20.33 -10.78
C VAL A 290 5.06 20.98 -10.01
N ALA A 291 6.30 20.89 -10.51
CA ALA A 291 7.46 21.55 -9.92
C ALA A 291 7.32 23.08 -9.94
N LYS A 292 6.84 23.66 -11.03
CA LYS A 292 6.58 25.07 -11.12
C LYS A 292 5.52 25.56 -10.13
N GLU A 293 4.37 24.89 -10.08
CA GLU A 293 3.22 25.34 -9.29
C GLU A 293 3.39 25.06 -7.77
N ILE A 294 4.09 23.98 -7.39
CA ILE A 294 4.24 23.59 -5.97
C ILE A 294 5.56 24.03 -5.38
N LEU A 295 6.66 23.94 -6.15
CA LEU A 295 8.02 24.25 -5.68
C LEU A 295 8.51 25.62 -6.10
N ASP A 296 7.82 26.29 -7.04
CA ASP A 296 8.28 27.52 -7.71
C ASP A 296 9.63 27.33 -8.44
N ILE A 297 9.79 26.17 -9.07
CA ILE A 297 11.00 25.78 -9.77
C ILE A 297 10.69 25.53 -11.23
N GLU A 298 11.38 26.29 -12.12
CA GLU A 298 11.33 26.00 -13.55
C GLU A 298 12.23 24.80 -13.89
N LYS A 299 11.66 23.82 -14.58
CA LYS A 299 12.38 22.65 -15.07
C LYS A 299 13.08 22.99 -16.38
N LEU A 300 14.35 22.60 -16.51
CA LEU A 300 15.04 22.53 -17.79
C LEU A 300 14.35 21.45 -18.64
N ASP A 301 13.77 21.83 -19.76
CA ASP A 301 13.10 20.89 -20.63
C ASP A 301 14.09 20.33 -21.67
N VAL A 302 14.14 19.01 -21.80
CA VAL A 302 14.86 18.31 -22.87
C VAL A 302 13.81 17.59 -23.70
N LYS A 303 13.73 17.92 -24.97
CA LYS A 303 12.76 17.27 -25.86
C LYS A 303 13.16 15.81 -26.10
N PRO A 304 12.20 14.87 -26.21
CA PRO A 304 12.51 13.47 -26.44
C PRO A 304 13.46 13.20 -27.62
N GLY A 305 13.34 13.99 -28.70
CA GLY A 305 14.25 13.88 -29.87
C GLY A 305 15.70 14.31 -29.58
N GLU A 306 15.91 15.20 -28.59
CA GLU A 306 17.27 15.67 -28.23
C GLU A 306 18.03 14.66 -27.35
N MET A 307 17.33 13.76 -26.63
CA MET A 307 17.96 12.83 -25.69
C MET A 307 18.99 11.94 -26.35
N ARG A 308 18.73 11.46 -27.57
CA ARG A 308 19.64 10.63 -28.33
C ARG A 308 20.91 11.38 -28.74
N GLU A 309 20.78 12.63 -29.16
CA GLU A 309 21.91 13.47 -29.53
C GLU A 309 22.77 13.80 -28.31
N LEU A 310 22.13 14.14 -27.19
CA LEU A 310 22.82 14.42 -25.93
C LEU A 310 23.55 13.18 -25.40
N TRP A 311 22.96 11.97 -25.56
CA TRP A 311 23.58 10.72 -25.18
C TRP A 311 24.79 10.36 -26.03
N SER A 312 24.69 10.53 -27.35
CA SER A 312 25.74 10.14 -28.30
C SER A 312 26.86 11.18 -28.47
N GLY A 313 26.54 12.43 -28.19
CA GLY A 313 27.39 13.59 -28.45
C GLY A 313 28.09 14.18 -27.24
N PRO A 314 28.65 15.37 -27.38
CA PRO A 314 29.33 16.09 -26.30
C PRO A 314 28.37 16.64 -25.23
N GLY A 315 27.05 16.57 -25.47
CA GLY A 315 26.01 17.10 -24.60
C GLY A 315 25.69 16.23 -23.38
N ILE A 316 26.40 15.13 -23.13
CA ILE A 316 26.11 14.18 -22.05
C ILE A 316 25.99 14.83 -20.67
N ASN A 317 26.77 15.87 -20.38
CA ASN A 317 26.68 16.58 -19.10
C ASN A 317 25.34 17.33 -18.92
N LYS A 318 24.75 17.85 -20.02
CA LYS A 318 23.40 18.44 -20.01
C LYS A 318 22.37 17.38 -19.68
N PHE A 319 22.48 16.19 -20.27
CA PHE A 319 21.57 15.07 -20.05
C PHE A 319 21.65 14.53 -18.60
N ILE A 320 22.87 14.39 -18.07
CA ILE A 320 23.09 14.02 -16.66
C ILE A 320 22.47 15.07 -15.72
N SER A 321 22.61 16.38 -16.04
CA SER A 321 22.04 17.43 -15.20
C SER A 321 20.52 17.48 -15.26
N TYR A 322 19.93 17.13 -16.41
CA TYR A 322 18.50 17.00 -16.60
C TYR A 322 17.94 15.84 -15.75
N SER A 323 18.45 14.62 -15.94
CA SER A 323 18.00 13.43 -15.19
C SER A 323 18.18 13.60 -13.68
N ARG A 324 19.33 14.18 -13.24
CA ARG A 324 19.54 14.54 -11.83
C ARG A 324 18.41 15.39 -11.26
N ARG A 325 17.99 16.41 -12.03
CA ARG A 325 16.96 17.35 -11.61
C ARG A 325 15.65 16.66 -11.33
N ASP A 326 15.28 15.66 -12.14
CA ASP A 326 14.02 14.95 -12.01
C ASP A 326 13.95 14.17 -10.68
N ALA A 327 14.97 13.43 -10.30
CA ALA A 327 15.02 12.76 -9.01
C ALA A 327 15.02 13.73 -7.81
N LEU A 328 15.73 14.86 -7.92
CA LEU A 328 15.73 15.91 -6.87
C LEU A 328 14.34 16.54 -6.72
N LEU A 329 13.66 16.86 -7.82
CA LEU A 329 12.31 17.44 -7.79
C LEU A 329 11.32 16.50 -7.11
N VAL A 330 11.43 15.20 -7.33
CA VAL A 330 10.58 14.20 -6.64
C VAL A 330 10.82 14.26 -5.13
N LEU A 331 12.07 14.26 -4.68
CA LEU A 331 12.40 14.33 -3.26
C LEU A 331 11.90 15.64 -2.63
N GLU A 332 12.06 16.77 -3.32
CA GLU A 332 11.57 18.07 -2.88
C GLU A 332 10.04 18.12 -2.82
N LEU A 333 9.34 17.50 -3.78
CA LEU A 333 7.87 17.36 -3.77
C LEU A 333 7.41 16.55 -2.57
N ILE A 334 8.04 15.42 -2.25
CA ILE A 334 7.70 14.61 -1.07
C ILE A 334 7.78 15.48 0.19
N LYS A 335 8.88 16.22 0.36
CA LYS A 335 9.10 17.11 1.51
C LYS A 335 8.12 18.28 1.57
N LYS A 336 7.93 18.98 0.46
CA LYS A 336 7.11 20.21 0.38
C LYS A 336 5.62 19.94 0.57
N THR A 337 5.13 18.82 0.04
CA THR A 337 3.70 18.49 0.10
C THR A 337 3.27 17.91 1.44
N GLY A 338 4.20 17.35 2.21
CA GLY A 338 3.90 16.63 3.45
C GLY A 338 3.03 15.39 3.24
N VAL A 339 3.05 14.82 2.02
CA VAL A 339 2.18 13.70 1.66
C VAL A 339 2.53 12.43 2.43
N LEU A 340 3.82 12.22 2.71
CA LEU A 340 4.29 11.06 3.47
C LEU A 340 3.81 11.12 4.92
N GLU A 341 3.89 12.28 5.55
CA GLU A 341 3.39 12.54 6.90
C GLU A 341 1.87 12.34 6.97
N LYS A 342 1.13 12.83 5.98
CA LYS A 342 -0.31 12.57 5.84
C LYS A 342 -0.61 11.08 5.78
N TYR A 343 0.11 10.32 4.95
CA TYR A 343 -0.10 8.89 4.81
C TYR A 343 0.27 8.12 6.08
N ILE A 344 1.32 8.51 6.77
CA ILE A 344 1.68 7.94 8.08
C ILE A 344 0.57 8.20 9.10
N ALA A 345 0.04 9.41 9.18
CA ALA A 345 -1.06 9.73 10.07
C ALA A 345 -2.31 8.90 9.77
N LEU A 346 -2.65 8.70 8.49
CA LEU A 346 -3.76 7.86 8.07
C LEU A 346 -3.54 6.37 8.41
N ALA A 347 -2.31 5.86 8.22
CA ALA A 347 -1.95 4.50 8.57
C ALA A 347 -2.08 4.25 10.08
N LYS A 348 -1.65 5.19 10.91
CA LYS A 348 -1.80 5.16 12.36
C LYS A 348 -3.27 5.18 12.78
N ALA A 349 -4.06 6.09 12.22
CA ALA A 349 -5.47 6.27 12.57
C ALA A 349 -6.35 5.08 12.15
N SER A 350 -6.10 4.51 10.96
CA SER A 350 -6.87 3.37 10.44
C SER A 350 -6.35 2.02 10.94
N GLY A 351 -5.08 1.95 11.36
CA GLY A 351 -4.40 0.70 11.65
C GLY A 351 -3.90 -0.06 10.41
N ALA A 352 -4.15 0.45 9.20
CA ALA A 352 -3.72 -0.17 7.96
C ALA A 352 -2.20 -0.06 7.75
N PHE A 353 -1.64 -0.95 6.92
CA PHE A 353 -0.24 -0.82 6.49
C PHE A 353 -0.04 0.44 5.65
N LEU A 354 1.10 1.11 5.82
CA LEU A 354 1.40 2.34 5.09
C LEU A 354 1.30 2.17 3.56
N GLN A 355 1.75 1.04 3.00
CA GLN A 355 1.65 0.80 1.55
C GLN A 355 0.19 0.72 1.07
N VAL A 356 -0.73 0.22 1.89
CA VAL A 356 -2.18 0.20 1.56
C VAL A 356 -2.71 1.62 1.47
N VAL A 357 -2.32 2.49 2.39
CA VAL A 357 -2.70 3.91 2.41
C VAL A 357 -2.13 4.65 1.21
N VAL A 358 -0.84 4.46 0.91
CA VAL A 358 -0.15 5.05 -0.25
C VAL A 358 -0.83 4.66 -1.57
N ASN A 359 -1.30 3.43 -1.69
CA ASN A 359 -2.02 2.95 -2.88
C ASN A 359 -3.46 3.49 -3.01
N GLY A 360 -3.91 4.33 -2.08
CA GLY A 360 -5.24 4.95 -2.10
C GLY A 360 -6.37 4.00 -1.69
N GLY A 361 -6.08 3.02 -0.85
CA GLY A 361 -7.04 2.03 -0.36
C GLY A 361 -7.99 2.58 0.70
N GLN A 362 -8.89 3.53 0.37
CA GLN A 362 -9.84 4.11 1.34
C GLN A 362 -10.73 3.04 1.99
N SER A 363 -11.32 2.16 1.19
CA SER A 363 -12.13 1.04 1.70
C SER A 363 -11.32 0.13 2.62
N SER A 364 -10.08 -0.18 2.25
CA SER A 364 -9.19 -1.01 3.09
C SER A 364 -8.80 -0.33 4.40
N MET A 365 -8.69 1.00 4.43
CA MET A 365 -8.46 1.74 5.67
C MET A 365 -9.67 1.67 6.61
N ILE A 366 -10.87 1.86 6.05
CA ILE A 366 -12.13 1.74 6.81
C ILE A 366 -12.30 0.32 7.33
N GLU A 367 -12.06 -0.68 6.49
CA GLU A 367 -12.11 -2.09 6.86
C GLU A 367 -11.13 -2.44 7.99
N ALA A 368 -9.87 -1.98 7.89
CA ALA A 368 -8.89 -2.18 8.95
C ALA A 368 -9.32 -1.53 10.27
N LYS A 369 -9.95 -0.35 10.21
CA LYS A 369 -10.49 0.32 11.40
C LYS A 369 -11.67 -0.45 11.98
N LEU A 370 -12.64 -0.85 11.16
CA LEU A 370 -13.80 -1.62 11.59
C LEU A 370 -13.39 -2.96 12.20
N LEU A 371 -12.47 -3.69 11.57
CA LEU A 371 -11.98 -4.95 12.09
C LEU A 371 -11.40 -4.82 13.51
N ARG A 372 -10.71 -3.71 13.79
CA ARG A 372 -10.17 -3.41 15.14
C ARG A 372 -11.26 -3.16 16.15
N GLU A 373 -12.23 -2.31 15.80
CA GLU A 373 -13.35 -1.99 16.70
C GLU A 373 -14.21 -3.24 16.98
N TYR A 374 -14.52 -4.02 15.94
CA TYR A 374 -15.23 -5.28 16.10
C TYR A 374 -14.48 -6.28 17.01
N ASN A 375 -13.18 -6.45 16.77
CA ASN A 375 -12.36 -7.33 17.60
C ASN A 375 -12.28 -6.86 19.06
N ALA A 376 -12.17 -5.56 19.31
CA ALA A 376 -12.10 -4.97 20.64
C ALA A 376 -13.40 -5.21 21.44
N GLU A 377 -14.55 -5.17 20.76
CA GLU A 377 -15.87 -5.39 21.34
C GLU A 377 -16.30 -6.86 21.35
N GLY A 378 -15.43 -7.77 20.86
CA GLY A 378 -15.69 -9.21 20.81
C GLY A 378 -16.62 -9.64 19.67
N TYR A 379 -16.83 -8.81 18.68
CA TYR A 379 -17.55 -9.14 17.44
C TYR A 379 -16.64 -9.81 16.43
N VAL A 380 -17.21 -10.64 15.56
CA VAL A 380 -16.56 -11.11 14.34
C VAL A 380 -17.12 -10.37 13.14
N MET A 381 -16.28 -10.14 12.14
CA MET A 381 -16.74 -9.64 10.83
C MET A 381 -17.20 -10.81 9.96
N GLY A 382 -18.24 -10.57 9.13
CA GLY A 382 -18.63 -11.54 8.11
C GLY A 382 -17.52 -11.76 7.09
N THR A 383 -17.32 -13.01 6.65
CA THR A 383 -16.48 -13.28 5.48
C THR A 383 -17.12 -12.67 4.23
N LYS A 384 -16.34 -12.00 3.41
CA LYS A 384 -16.81 -11.44 2.14
C LYS A 384 -17.19 -12.58 1.20
N MET A 385 -18.44 -12.62 0.81
CA MET A 385 -18.89 -13.49 -0.27
C MET A 385 -18.46 -12.87 -1.61
N ALA A 386 -18.12 -13.70 -2.59
CA ALA A 386 -18.02 -13.24 -3.96
C ALA A 386 -19.44 -12.83 -4.38
N LEU A 387 -19.66 -11.54 -4.59
CA LEU A 387 -20.92 -11.08 -5.18
C LEU A 387 -20.93 -11.56 -6.63
N GLU A 388 -21.92 -12.35 -7.00
CA GLU A 388 -22.24 -12.55 -8.41
C GLU A 388 -22.83 -11.23 -8.94
N ASP A 389 -22.53 -10.87 -10.19
CA ASP A 389 -22.94 -9.57 -10.77
C ASP A 389 -24.45 -9.33 -10.71
N ASP A 390 -25.25 -10.38 -10.57
CA ASP A 390 -26.72 -10.31 -10.44
C ASP A 390 -27.22 -9.98 -9.02
N ASP A 391 -26.36 -10.05 -8.00
CA ASP A 391 -26.74 -9.79 -6.59
C ASP A 391 -26.62 -8.30 -6.20
N ILE A 392 -26.15 -7.46 -7.09
CA ILE A 392 -26.10 -6.01 -6.83
C ILE A 392 -27.52 -5.45 -7.02
N ALA A 393 -28.31 -5.50 -5.96
CA ALA A 393 -29.59 -4.78 -5.94
C ALA A 393 -29.32 -3.31 -6.31
N GLN A 394 -29.98 -2.83 -7.37
CA GLN A 394 -29.96 -1.41 -7.71
C GLN A 394 -30.55 -0.64 -6.54
N VAL A 395 -29.69 -0.02 -5.76
CA VAL A 395 -30.13 0.90 -4.70
C VAL A 395 -30.67 2.13 -5.41
N GLU A 396 -31.94 2.45 -5.14
CA GLU A 396 -32.57 3.69 -5.65
C GLU A 396 -31.73 4.89 -5.19
N GLY A 397 -31.27 5.70 -6.15
CA GLY A 397 -30.39 6.83 -5.88
C GLY A 397 -31.09 7.99 -5.17
N ALA A 398 -30.33 9.05 -4.90
CA ALA A 398 -30.86 10.26 -4.32
C ALA A 398 -31.85 10.96 -5.29
N ILE A 399 -32.84 11.68 -4.70
CA ILE A 399 -33.72 12.57 -5.48
C ILE A 399 -32.88 13.75 -5.98
N VAL A 400 -32.82 13.93 -7.28
CA VAL A 400 -32.19 15.08 -7.91
C VAL A 400 -33.32 15.92 -8.54
N LEU A 401 -33.49 17.14 -8.04
CA LEU A 401 -34.44 18.07 -8.62
C LEU A 401 -33.85 18.68 -9.88
N ASP A 402 -34.71 18.88 -10.91
CA ASP A 402 -34.29 19.57 -12.12
C ASP A 402 -33.92 21.01 -11.82
N PRO A 403 -32.77 21.51 -12.35
CA PRO A 403 -32.38 22.88 -12.13
C PRO A 403 -33.27 23.86 -12.86
N GLU A 404 -33.60 24.99 -12.25
CA GLU A 404 -34.21 26.11 -12.94
C GLU A 404 -33.20 26.69 -13.95
N ILE A 405 -33.60 26.75 -15.23
CA ILE A 405 -32.77 27.26 -16.33
C ILE A 405 -32.82 28.79 -16.30
N GLY A 406 -31.68 29.44 -16.12
CA GLY A 406 -31.56 30.88 -16.16
C GLY A 406 -30.41 31.43 -15.33
N LEU A 407 -30.36 32.75 -15.21
CA LEU A 407 -29.44 33.47 -14.33
C LEU A 407 -30.21 33.84 -13.07
N THR A 408 -29.76 33.31 -11.94
CA THR A 408 -30.40 33.58 -10.65
C THR A 408 -29.46 34.40 -9.77
N GLU A 409 -29.97 35.50 -9.23
CA GLU A 409 -29.23 36.35 -8.29
C GLU A 409 -29.55 35.98 -6.83
N ASN A 410 -28.67 36.36 -5.90
CA ASN A 410 -28.83 36.14 -4.46
C ASN A 410 -28.95 34.66 -4.05
N VAL A 411 -28.16 33.79 -4.67
CA VAL A 411 -28.16 32.34 -4.40
C VAL A 411 -27.44 32.04 -3.10
N VAL A 412 -28.06 31.27 -2.21
CA VAL A 412 -27.44 30.71 -1.01
C VAL A 412 -27.25 29.21 -1.21
N ILE A 413 -26.02 28.75 -1.07
CA ILE A 413 -25.68 27.33 -1.15
C ILE A 413 -25.62 26.78 0.26
N LEU A 414 -26.44 25.78 0.55
CA LEU A 414 -26.45 25.05 1.83
C LEU A 414 -26.03 23.60 1.58
N ASP A 415 -25.20 23.08 2.46
CA ASP A 415 -24.75 21.70 2.44
C ASP A 415 -24.77 21.10 3.85
N PHE A 416 -25.20 19.84 3.96
CA PHE A 416 -25.15 19.11 5.22
C PHE A 416 -23.72 18.63 5.47
N LYS A 417 -23.17 19.01 6.62
CA LYS A 417 -21.87 18.50 7.03
C LYS A 417 -21.92 16.98 7.20
N SER A 418 -21.25 16.26 6.29
CA SER A 418 -21.14 14.78 6.35
C SER A 418 -22.52 14.10 6.45
N LEU A 419 -23.43 14.35 5.53
CA LEU A 419 -24.85 13.92 5.57
C LEU A 419 -25.00 12.45 5.97
N TYR A 420 -24.35 11.51 5.25
CA TYR A 420 -24.48 10.07 5.55
C TYR A 420 -23.94 9.72 6.95
N PRO A 421 -22.69 10.06 7.34
CA PRO A 421 -22.19 9.77 8.68
C PRO A 421 -23.04 10.37 9.78
N THR A 422 -23.50 11.61 9.61
CA THR A 422 -24.34 12.29 10.63
C THR A 422 -25.69 11.60 10.77
N THR A 423 -26.31 11.17 9.67
CA THR A 423 -27.57 10.43 9.69
C THR A 423 -27.39 9.06 10.34
N MET A 424 -26.34 8.34 10.00
CA MET A 424 -26.02 7.05 10.62
C MET A 424 -25.86 7.16 12.14
N ILE A 425 -25.11 8.16 12.59
CA ILE A 425 -24.93 8.42 14.04
C ILE A 425 -26.25 8.79 14.70
N ALA A 426 -26.98 9.74 14.11
CA ALA A 426 -28.23 10.26 14.69
C ALA A 426 -29.35 9.20 14.75
N ARG A 427 -29.33 8.24 13.85
CA ARG A 427 -30.30 7.14 13.76
C ARG A 427 -29.78 5.81 14.28
N ASN A 428 -28.57 5.77 14.82
CA ASN A 428 -27.89 4.57 15.30
C ASN A 428 -27.88 3.44 14.26
N LEU A 429 -27.66 3.77 12.99
CA LEU A 429 -27.62 2.79 11.89
C LEU A 429 -26.27 2.07 11.89
N CYS A 430 -26.29 0.79 12.25
CA CYS A 430 -25.12 -0.07 12.26
C CYS A 430 -25.56 -1.50 11.94
N TYR A 431 -24.70 -2.29 11.34
CA TYR A 431 -24.95 -3.72 11.12
C TYR A 431 -25.27 -4.46 12.41
N THR A 432 -24.71 -4.01 13.55
CA THR A 432 -24.97 -4.61 14.89
C THR A 432 -26.27 -4.15 15.51
N THR A 433 -26.93 -3.12 14.96
CA THR A 433 -28.23 -2.62 15.45
C THR A 433 -29.40 -3.02 14.54
N GLU A 434 -29.14 -3.75 13.46
CA GLU A 434 -30.20 -4.30 12.62
C GLU A 434 -31.05 -5.28 13.42
N SER A 435 -32.37 -5.10 13.41
CA SER A 435 -33.32 -6.05 13.99
C SER A 435 -34.33 -6.44 12.91
N ARG A 436 -34.63 -7.75 12.83
CA ARG A 436 -35.69 -8.28 11.96
C ARG A 436 -37.03 -8.33 12.69
N ASP A 437 -36.99 -8.23 14.01
CA ASP A 437 -38.19 -8.23 14.85
C ASP A 437 -38.51 -6.79 15.24
N GLU A 438 -39.78 -6.47 15.29
CA GLU A 438 -40.23 -5.18 15.87
C GLU A 438 -39.74 -5.10 17.32
N CYS A 439 -38.91 -4.12 17.60
CA CYS A 439 -38.45 -3.83 18.95
C CYS A 439 -39.48 -2.92 19.63
N PRO A 440 -40.27 -3.42 20.58
CA PRO A 440 -41.33 -2.59 21.21
C PRO A 440 -40.77 -1.38 21.99
N ASP A 441 -39.50 -1.44 22.37
CA ASP A 441 -38.82 -0.38 23.11
C ASP A 441 -37.94 0.53 22.22
N CYS A 442 -37.87 0.24 20.92
CA CYS A 442 -37.12 1.05 19.96
C CYS A 442 -38.05 2.09 19.32
N ASN A 443 -37.91 3.36 19.67
CA ASN A 443 -38.61 4.46 19.00
C ASN A 443 -38.09 4.74 17.57
N ILE A 444 -37.54 3.74 16.90
CA ILE A 444 -36.98 3.83 15.55
C ILE A 444 -37.55 2.68 14.74
N THR A 445 -38.56 2.97 13.99
CA THR A 445 -39.07 2.14 12.87
C THR A 445 -38.32 2.48 11.61
#